data_bd36db969c1c95cf695addae212df2d4
#
_entry.id   bd36db969c1c95cf695addae212df2d4
#
_cell.length_a   1.000
_cell.length_b   1.000
_cell.length_c   1.000
_cell.angle_alpha   90.00
_cell.angle_beta   90.00
_cell.angle_gamma   90.00
#
_symmetry.space_group_name_H-M   'P 1'
#
loop_
_entity.id
_entity.type
_entity.pdbx_description
1 polymer ?
#
loop_
_entity_poly.entity_id
_entity_poly.type
_entity_poly.pdbx_seq_one_letter_code
_entity_poly.pdbx_strand_id
1 'polypeptide(L)'
;MCVEIIKVASEVLNFSRQRMLVNMRFLEPVIRMLTESPSKCMYNRSYGMGTDGKNLYYNPEYVLRAYQKEKGFVSRMYLHLVVHGIFRHFFVNPQIEQRKWDLACDMATEYIIESWKLDFADISAGADEKRELDRIRKNVGLMNAEKIYGYLKKTKESEIDWLEKIFRRDDHSFWYPETKNRNDVIRVKSGQVNQNREVMFSNQKLEELWKQVAKKIQVELETFMRSRSGETGDFLVNLKLANRKKQDYSAFLRKFTRLGEHMKINDEEFDYNFYTYGMQLYGNMPLIEPLEYKDVRGVKTFVTVIDTSGSVEEEKLRRFLEKTYQILKSGQKSEDRVNFHLIQCDALVQKDVKITSEKELEQVMEDLTLYGRGGTDFRPAFEYIEELRKNGELTNLNGMLYFTDGMGVYPRKKPEYPVAFIYDSEVLDEIPEVPAWAIRYLMDDI
;
A
#
# COMPACT_ATOMS: atom_id res chain seq x y z
N MET A 1 24.03 17.30 39.45
CA MET A 1 24.50 17.38 38.04
C MET A 1 23.48 16.82 37.07
N CYS A 2 22.91 15.64 37.30
CA CYS A 2 22.02 15.00 36.33
C CYS A 2 20.65 15.71 36.09
N VAL A 3 20.02 16.28 37.14
CA VAL A 3 18.69 16.93 37.03
C VAL A 3 18.74 18.23 36.25
N GLU A 4 19.77 19.02 36.45
CA GLU A 4 19.94 20.32 35.81
C GLU A 4 20.24 20.20 34.31
N ILE A 5 21.05 19.20 33.91
CA ILE A 5 21.34 18.85 32.51
C ILE A 5 20.06 18.43 31.81
N ILE A 6 19.25 17.57 32.43
CA ILE A 6 17.96 17.12 31.87
C ILE A 6 17.02 18.31 31.66
N LYS A 7 16.93 19.20 32.63
CA LYS A 7 16.08 20.38 32.55
C LYS A 7 16.46 21.30 31.39
N VAL A 8 17.74 21.61 31.25
CA VAL A 8 18.22 22.48 30.17
C VAL A 8 18.04 21.82 28.81
N ALA A 9 18.29 20.50 28.70
CA ALA A 9 18.06 19.75 27.46
C ALA A 9 16.58 19.73 27.07
N SER A 10 15.67 19.57 28.03
CA SER A 10 14.21 19.64 27.78
C SER A 10 13.79 21.05 27.35
N GLU A 11 14.39 22.12 27.87
CA GLU A 11 14.15 23.49 27.42
C GLU A 11 14.57 23.67 25.94
N VAL A 12 15.72 23.10 25.54
CA VAL A 12 16.18 23.12 24.13
C VAL A 12 15.21 22.36 23.21
N LEU A 13 14.74 21.19 23.61
CA LEU A 13 13.75 20.44 22.84
C LEU A 13 12.43 21.21 22.76
N ASN A 14 11.95 21.77 23.85
CA ASN A 14 10.74 22.57 23.85
C ASN A 14 10.85 23.81 22.94
N PHE A 15 12.00 24.47 22.92
CA PHE A 15 12.30 25.57 22.00
C PHE A 15 12.23 25.09 20.55
N SER A 16 12.86 23.96 20.24
CA SER A 16 12.81 23.37 18.92
C SER A 16 11.38 23.02 18.48
N ARG A 17 10.59 22.45 19.38
CA ARG A 17 9.16 22.16 19.18
C ARG A 17 8.34 23.42 18.89
N GLN A 18 8.55 24.49 19.66
CA GLN A 18 7.85 25.76 19.44
C GLN A 18 8.21 26.39 18.10
N ARG A 19 9.47 26.34 17.69
CA ARG A 19 9.89 26.81 16.36
C ARG A 19 9.19 26.04 15.23
N MET A 20 9.05 24.72 15.34
CA MET A 20 8.29 23.93 14.37
C MET A 20 6.81 24.34 14.34
N LEU A 21 6.17 24.52 15.49
CA LEU A 21 4.76 24.91 15.57
C LEU A 21 4.49 26.29 14.96
N VAL A 22 5.40 27.21 15.10
CA VAL A 22 5.28 28.55 14.49
C VAL A 22 5.40 28.51 12.98
N ASN A 23 6.31 27.70 12.45
CA ASN A 23 6.61 27.64 11.01
C ASN A 23 5.75 26.61 10.26
N MET A 24 5.37 25.52 10.94
CA MET A 24 4.69 24.35 10.35
C MET A 24 3.54 23.91 11.26
N ARG A 25 2.52 24.75 11.40
CA ARG A 25 1.40 24.54 12.32
C ARG A 25 0.66 23.20 12.06
N PHE A 26 0.65 22.74 10.84
CA PHE A 26 0.04 21.44 10.47
C PHE A 26 0.72 20.23 11.15
N LEU A 27 1.94 20.38 11.70
CA LEU A 27 2.61 19.33 12.47
C LEU A 27 2.15 19.22 13.93
N GLU A 28 1.31 20.15 14.41
CA GLU A 28 0.84 20.15 15.82
C GLU A 28 0.30 18.81 16.29
N PRO A 29 -0.55 18.08 15.49
CA PRO A 29 -1.09 16.78 15.92
C PRO A 29 -0.01 15.73 16.18
N VAL A 30 1.05 15.69 15.36
CA VAL A 30 2.17 14.75 15.52
C VAL A 30 3.04 15.10 16.70
N ILE A 31 3.38 16.37 16.83
CA ILE A 31 4.24 16.88 17.92
C ILE A 31 3.60 16.55 19.29
N ARG A 32 2.27 16.57 19.38
CA ARG A 32 1.53 16.19 20.59
C ARG A 32 1.53 14.68 20.87
N MET A 33 1.78 13.84 19.85
CA MET A 33 1.84 12.39 20.03
C MET A 33 3.11 11.93 20.74
N LEU A 34 4.22 12.65 20.56
CA LEU A 34 5.52 12.27 21.07
C LEU A 34 5.75 12.88 22.47
N THR A 35 5.93 12.01 23.45
CA THR A 35 6.30 12.41 24.83
C THR A 35 7.82 12.40 24.97
N GLU A 36 8.41 13.54 25.31
CA GLU A 36 9.85 13.65 25.54
C GLU A 36 10.28 12.83 26.75
N SER A 37 11.23 11.92 26.56
CA SER A 37 11.72 11.01 27.58
C SER A 37 13.24 10.94 27.61
N PRO A 38 13.90 11.58 28.61
CA PRO A 38 15.33 11.44 28.79
C PRO A 38 15.66 10.00 29.16
N SER A 39 16.52 9.33 28.39
CA SER A 39 16.79 7.92 28.56
C SER A 39 18.26 7.60 28.77
N LYS A 40 18.54 6.83 29.84
CA LYS A 40 19.88 6.34 30.14
C LYS A 40 20.39 5.36 29.10
N CYS A 41 19.50 4.62 28.43
CA CYS A 41 19.92 3.68 27.38
C CYS A 41 20.54 4.39 26.16
N MET A 42 20.24 5.68 25.97
CA MET A 42 20.82 6.47 24.87
C MET A 42 22.27 6.93 25.12
N TYR A 43 22.82 6.80 26.33
CA TYR A 43 24.19 7.24 26.62
C TYR A 43 25.25 6.37 25.95
N ASN A 44 24.95 5.10 25.73
CA ASN A 44 25.88 4.12 25.14
C ASN A 44 25.61 3.83 23.66
N ARG A 45 24.75 4.65 23.02
CA ARG A 45 24.35 4.44 21.63
C ARG A 45 25.06 5.44 20.71
N SER A 46 25.21 5.03 19.46
CA SER A 46 25.85 5.86 18.42
C SER A 46 25.07 7.13 18.12
N TYR A 47 23.75 7.07 18.30
CA TYR A 47 22.82 8.17 18.04
C TYR A 47 22.17 8.63 19.32
N GLY A 48 22.05 9.95 19.48
CA GLY A 48 21.59 10.55 20.72
C GLY A 48 20.07 10.77 20.83
N MET A 49 19.30 10.45 19.80
CA MET A 49 17.84 10.58 19.76
C MET A 49 17.22 9.38 19.01
N GLY A 50 15.97 9.05 19.33
CA GLY A 50 15.19 8.01 18.68
C GLY A 50 13.74 8.00 19.16
N THR A 51 12.86 7.23 18.52
CA THR A 51 11.45 7.14 18.88
C THR A 51 10.90 5.72 18.74
N ASP A 52 9.91 5.38 19.57
CA ASP A 52 9.08 4.18 19.44
C ASP A 52 7.65 4.49 18.91
N GLY A 53 7.45 5.73 18.47
CA GLY A 53 6.14 6.23 18.04
C GLY A 53 5.25 6.75 19.17
N LYS A 54 5.66 6.61 20.43
CA LYS A 54 4.98 7.19 21.60
C LYS A 54 5.88 8.13 22.37
N ASN A 55 7.15 7.74 22.52
CA ASN A 55 8.15 8.50 23.24
C ASN A 55 9.24 8.97 22.27
N LEU A 56 9.70 10.17 22.48
CA LEU A 56 10.94 10.70 21.93
C LEU A 56 12.04 10.49 22.97
N TYR A 57 12.88 9.48 22.75
CA TYR A 57 14.01 9.18 23.63
C TYR A 57 15.21 10.04 23.25
N TYR A 58 15.88 10.60 24.23
CA TYR A 58 17.06 11.40 23.98
C TYR A 58 18.12 11.29 25.08
N ASN A 59 19.39 11.50 24.70
CA ASN A 59 20.50 11.71 25.61
C ASN A 59 20.63 13.22 25.88
N PRO A 60 20.41 13.70 27.13
CA PRO A 60 20.48 15.10 27.44
C PRO A 60 21.84 15.78 27.11
N GLU A 61 22.95 15.08 27.35
CA GLU A 61 24.26 15.61 27.01
C GLU A 61 24.49 15.71 25.50
N TYR A 62 23.99 14.76 24.72
CA TYR A 62 24.04 14.82 23.27
C TYR A 62 23.26 16.03 22.74
N VAL A 63 22.03 16.24 23.21
CA VAL A 63 21.18 17.38 22.81
C VAL A 63 21.87 18.71 23.08
N LEU A 64 22.48 18.87 24.28
CA LEU A 64 23.17 20.11 24.63
C LEU A 64 24.42 20.34 23.79
N ARG A 65 25.26 19.31 23.57
CA ARG A 65 26.45 19.41 22.72
C ARG A 65 26.06 19.72 21.25
N ALA A 66 25.02 19.05 20.74
CA ALA A 66 24.51 19.31 19.41
C ALA A 66 24.01 20.73 19.23
N TYR A 67 23.24 21.24 20.20
CA TYR A 67 22.72 22.62 20.20
C TYR A 67 23.83 23.66 20.29
N GLN A 68 24.88 23.40 21.10
CA GLN A 68 26.04 24.26 21.19
C GLN A 68 26.82 24.36 19.90
N LYS A 69 26.97 23.23 19.23
CA LYS A 69 27.68 23.13 17.94
C LYS A 69 26.89 23.84 16.84
N GLU A 70 25.58 23.57 16.76
CA GLU A 70 24.70 24.09 15.73
C GLU A 70 23.25 24.15 16.21
N LYS A 71 22.74 25.38 16.41
CA LYS A 71 21.42 25.60 17.03
C LYS A 71 20.25 24.96 16.24
N GLY A 72 20.35 24.89 14.92
CA GLY A 72 19.34 24.29 14.06
C GLY A 72 19.29 22.77 14.11
N PHE A 73 20.40 22.12 14.49
CA PHE A 73 20.55 20.67 14.44
C PHE A 73 19.49 19.93 15.28
N VAL A 74 19.24 20.38 16.51
CA VAL A 74 18.24 19.74 17.37
C VAL A 74 16.83 19.88 16.79
N SER A 75 16.51 21.04 16.18
CA SER A 75 15.22 21.22 15.49
C SER A 75 15.08 20.28 14.27
N ARG A 76 16.17 20.12 13.49
CA ARG A 76 16.18 19.18 12.35
C ARG A 76 15.99 17.74 12.82
N MET A 77 16.71 17.31 13.88
CA MET A 77 16.57 15.96 14.43
C MET A 77 15.18 15.72 15.01
N TYR A 78 14.60 16.69 15.67
CA TYR A 78 13.22 16.57 16.15
C TYR A 78 12.25 16.42 14.98
N LEU A 79 12.41 17.21 13.93
CA LEU A 79 11.62 17.12 12.70
C LEU A 79 11.79 15.77 12.00
N HIS A 80 12.99 15.22 11.96
CA HIS A 80 13.31 13.90 11.43
C HIS A 80 12.46 12.82 12.13
N LEU A 81 12.44 12.79 13.45
CA LEU A 81 11.62 11.85 14.23
C LEU A 81 10.11 12.07 14.01
N VAL A 82 9.67 13.32 13.84
CA VAL A 82 8.28 13.66 13.51
C VAL A 82 7.88 13.09 12.14
N VAL A 83 8.75 13.20 11.13
CA VAL A 83 8.50 12.67 9.78
C VAL A 83 8.42 11.14 9.81
N HIS A 84 9.29 10.46 10.55
CA HIS A 84 9.16 9.02 10.77
C HIS A 84 7.78 8.64 11.32
N GLY A 85 7.25 9.43 12.26
CA GLY A 85 5.90 9.23 12.79
C GLY A 85 4.80 9.42 11.75
N ILE A 86 4.87 10.49 10.96
CA ILE A 86 3.89 10.78 9.90
C ILE A 86 3.78 9.63 8.90
N PHE A 87 4.93 9.07 8.47
CA PHE A 87 4.98 7.95 7.54
C PHE A 87 4.90 6.58 8.22
N ARG A 88 4.86 6.54 9.55
CA ARG A 88 4.71 5.31 10.35
C ARG A 88 5.83 4.30 10.12
N HIS A 89 7.06 4.77 9.89
CA HIS A 89 8.22 3.95 9.55
C HIS A 89 8.55 2.90 10.63
N PHE A 90 8.18 3.13 11.89
CA PHE A 90 8.42 2.22 13.01
C PHE A 90 7.42 1.04 13.11
N PHE A 91 6.37 0.98 12.27
CA PHE A 91 5.51 -0.20 12.16
C PHE A 91 6.03 -1.13 11.06
N VAL A 92 7.06 -1.87 11.39
CA VAL A 92 7.83 -2.67 10.42
C VAL A 92 7.24 -4.07 10.27
N ASN A 93 7.16 -4.55 9.02
CA ASN A 93 6.83 -5.94 8.74
C ASN A 93 8.00 -6.85 9.16
N PRO A 94 7.76 -7.97 9.88
CA PRO A 94 8.81 -8.89 10.33
C PRO A 94 9.68 -9.51 9.22
N GLN A 95 9.22 -9.48 7.97
CA GLN A 95 9.94 -10.03 6.81
C GLN A 95 10.93 -9.05 6.17
N ILE A 96 10.95 -7.79 6.62
CA ILE A 96 11.81 -6.75 6.07
C ILE A 96 13.24 -6.89 6.63
N GLU A 97 14.24 -6.70 5.78
CA GLU A 97 15.64 -6.58 6.18
C GLU A 97 15.87 -5.25 6.89
N GLN A 98 16.04 -5.30 8.21
CA GLN A 98 16.09 -4.13 9.09
C GLN A 98 17.08 -3.06 8.62
N ARG A 99 18.32 -3.47 8.34
CA ARG A 99 19.39 -2.54 7.96
C ARG A 99 19.03 -1.68 6.76
N LYS A 100 18.51 -2.30 5.69
CA LYS A 100 18.14 -1.60 4.46
C LYS A 100 16.87 -0.78 4.62
N TRP A 101 15.94 -1.26 5.46
CA TRP A 101 14.73 -0.50 5.78
C TRP A 101 15.02 0.76 6.57
N ASP A 102 15.83 0.66 7.62
CA ASP A 102 16.26 1.79 8.43
C ASP A 102 16.89 2.88 7.57
N LEU A 103 17.82 2.48 6.70
CA LEU A 103 18.47 3.41 5.77
C LEU A 103 17.48 4.03 4.78
N ALA A 104 16.56 3.25 4.23
CA ALA A 104 15.54 3.75 3.31
C ALA A 104 14.62 4.79 3.97
N CYS A 105 14.24 4.56 5.22
CA CYS A 105 13.42 5.49 6.01
C CYS A 105 14.17 6.80 6.27
N ASP A 106 15.45 6.74 6.66
CA ASP A 106 16.27 7.94 6.88
C ASP A 106 16.42 8.76 5.60
N MET A 107 16.71 8.09 4.49
CA MET A 107 16.85 8.76 3.19
C MET A 107 15.56 9.42 2.72
N ALA A 108 14.43 8.73 2.84
CA ALA A 108 13.12 9.29 2.51
C ALA A 108 12.79 10.52 3.39
N THR A 109 13.10 10.43 4.68
CA THR A 109 12.89 11.51 5.66
C THR A 109 13.77 12.71 5.36
N GLU A 110 15.05 12.52 5.12
CA GLU A 110 15.98 13.60 4.80
C GLU A 110 15.62 14.27 3.47
N TYR A 111 15.20 13.50 2.44
CA TYR A 111 14.71 14.07 1.20
C TYR A 111 13.50 15.01 1.40
N ILE A 112 12.55 14.60 2.23
CA ILE A 112 11.36 15.40 2.55
C ILE A 112 11.77 16.69 3.27
N ILE A 113 12.65 16.60 4.28
CA ILE A 113 13.11 17.75 5.04
C ILE A 113 13.85 18.77 4.16
N GLU A 114 14.73 18.27 3.26
CA GLU A 114 15.43 19.14 2.30
C GLU A 114 14.47 19.82 1.31
N SER A 115 13.41 19.11 0.87
CA SER A 115 12.43 19.68 -0.05
C SER A 115 11.66 20.87 0.54
N TRP A 116 11.57 20.96 1.87
CA TRP A 116 10.86 22.04 2.55
C TRP A 116 11.65 23.35 2.66
N LYS A 117 12.98 23.33 2.43
CA LYS A 117 13.86 24.52 2.48
C LYS A 117 13.61 25.39 3.74
N LEU A 118 13.68 24.77 4.90
CA LEU A 118 13.29 25.37 6.17
C LEU A 118 14.42 26.26 6.76
N ASP A 119 14.22 27.55 6.80
CA ASP A 119 15.19 28.51 7.38
C ASP A 119 15.50 28.25 8.86
N PHE A 120 14.56 27.70 9.62
CA PHE A 120 14.75 27.44 11.05
C PHE A 120 15.48 26.12 11.35
N ALA A 121 15.50 25.20 10.41
CA ALA A 121 16.23 23.95 10.46
C ALA A 121 17.54 24.04 9.66
N ASP A 122 18.09 25.22 9.50
CA ASP A 122 19.13 25.71 8.59
C ASP A 122 20.46 24.93 8.62
N ILE A 123 20.34 23.63 8.54
CA ILE A 123 21.40 22.71 8.21
C ILE A 123 21.02 22.10 6.88
N SER A 124 21.45 22.74 5.81
CA SER A 124 21.30 22.13 4.51
C SER A 124 22.10 20.82 4.47
N ALA A 125 21.55 19.81 3.80
CA ALA A 125 22.25 18.58 3.49
C ALA A 125 23.63 18.86 2.89
N GLY A 126 24.63 18.09 3.26
CA GLY A 126 25.96 18.16 2.69
C GLY A 126 25.94 17.95 1.17
N ALA A 127 27.00 18.38 0.46
CA ALA A 127 27.08 18.21 -0.98
C ALA A 127 26.97 16.73 -1.41
N ASP A 128 27.55 15.84 -0.63
CA ASP A 128 27.48 14.38 -0.88
C ASP A 128 26.06 13.86 -0.68
N GLU A 129 25.38 14.31 0.36
CA GLU A 129 23.99 13.93 0.69
C GLU A 129 23.04 14.35 -0.43
N LYS A 130 23.12 15.61 -0.90
CA LYS A 130 22.29 16.10 -2.03
C LYS A 130 22.55 15.33 -3.30
N ARG A 131 23.82 15.07 -3.61
CA ARG A 131 24.20 14.30 -4.81
C ARG A 131 23.60 12.89 -4.78
N GLU A 132 23.69 12.20 -3.63
CA GLU A 132 23.15 10.84 -3.51
C GLU A 132 21.62 10.82 -3.53
N LEU A 133 20.94 11.78 -2.92
CA LEU A 133 19.47 11.90 -3.02
C LEU A 133 19.04 12.13 -4.46
N ASP A 134 19.70 13.03 -5.21
CA ASP A 134 19.40 13.27 -6.62
C ASP A 134 19.67 12.05 -7.51
N ARG A 135 20.75 11.30 -7.22
CA ARG A 135 21.08 10.06 -7.91
C ARG A 135 19.99 9.00 -7.71
N ILE A 136 19.56 8.81 -6.49
CA ILE A 136 18.56 7.80 -6.15
C ILE A 136 17.20 8.21 -6.68
N ARG A 137 16.82 9.49 -6.59
CA ARG A 137 15.57 10.01 -7.16
C ARG A 137 15.44 9.70 -8.66
N LYS A 138 16.54 9.82 -9.44
CA LYS A 138 16.54 9.46 -10.86
C LYS A 138 16.26 7.97 -11.11
N ASN A 139 16.59 7.10 -10.16
CA ASN A 139 16.38 5.65 -10.29
C ASN A 139 15.01 5.19 -9.77
N VAL A 140 14.49 5.82 -8.70
CA VAL A 140 13.26 5.37 -8.04
C VAL A 140 12.03 6.21 -8.39
N GLY A 141 12.23 7.39 -9.03
CA GLY A 141 11.17 8.36 -9.33
C GLY A 141 10.66 9.03 -8.06
N LEU A 142 9.74 8.43 -7.34
CA LEU A 142 9.20 8.94 -6.09
C LEU A 142 10.03 8.50 -4.88
N MET A 143 10.48 9.46 -4.06
CA MET A 143 11.34 9.23 -2.90
C MET A 143 10.51 8.88 -1.65
N ASN A 144 10.02 7.64 -1.56
CA ASN A 144 9.43 7.06 -0.36
C ASN A 144 10.25 5.88 0.16
N ALA A 145 10.03 5.47 1.41
CA ALA A 145 10.80 4.42 2.06
C ALA A 145 10.70 3.07 1.31
N GLU A 146 9.52 2.72 0.81
CA GLU A 146 9.27 1.46 0.12
C GLU A 146 10.07 1.36 -1.20
N LYS A 147 10.01 2.40 -2.05
CA LYS A 147 10.75 2.43 -3.33
C LYS A 147 12.26 2.47 -3.11
N ILE A 148 12.72 3.26 -2.13
CA ILE A 148 14.16 3.30 -1.77
C ILE A 148 14.60 1.94 -1.23
N TYR A 149 13.80 1.28 -0.40
CA TYR A 149 14.10 -0.06 0.09
C TYR A 149 14.20 -1.08 -1.05
N GLY A 150 13.27 -1.05 -2.01
CA GLY A 150 13.33 -1.87 -3.23
C GLY A 150 14.61 -1.65 -4.03
N TYR A 151 15.07 -0.39 -4.15
CA TYR A 151 16.35 -0.06 -4.76
C TYR A 151 17.55 -0.61 -3.97
N LEU A 152 17.55 -0.43 -2.64
CA LEU A 152 18.63 -0.89 -1.76
C LEU A 152 18.76 -2.42 -1.72
N LYS A 153 17.69 -3.17 -1.96
CA LYS A 153 17.78 -4.65 -2.11
C LYS A 153 18.68 -5.08 -3.27
N LYS A 154 18.77 -4.27 -4.32
CA LYS A 154 19.57 -4.53 -5.53
C LYS A 154 20.95 -3.88 -5.46
N THR A 155 21.22 -3.09 -4.41
CA THR A 155 22.46 -2.32 -4.21
C THR A 155 23.54 -3.17 -3.52
N LYS A 156 24.82 -2.93 -3.86
CA LYS A 156 25.97 -3.63 -3.26
C LYS A 156 26.17 -3.19 -1.81
N GLU A 157 26.60 -4.11 -0.94
CA GLU A 157 26.81 -3.84 0.51
C GLU A 157 27.82 -2.70 0.77
N SER A 158 28.88 -2.58 -0.03
CA SER A 158 29.86 -1.48 0.10
C SER A 158 29.27 -0.09 -0.14
N GLU A 159 28.25 0.00 -1.00
CA GLU A 159 27.52 1.24 -1.25
C GLU A 159 26.52 1.51 -0.12
N ILE A 160 25.90 0.48 0.44
CA ILE A 160 25.04 0.59 1.63
C ILE A 160 25.83 1.12 2.81
N ASP A 161 27.06 0.60 3.06
CA ASP A 161 27.97 1.09 4.10
C ASP A 161 28.30 2.58 3.95
N TRP A 162 28.42 3.05 2.71
CA TRP A 162 28.66 4.45 2.40
C TRP A 162 27.40 5.31 2.66
N LEU A 163 26.24 4.88 2.18
CA LEU A 163 24.98 5.58 2.35
C LEU A 163 24.59 5.68 3.84
N GLU A 164 24.81 4.64 4.64
CA GLU A 164 24.60 4.69 6.09
C GLU A 164 25.42 5.77 6.78
N LYS A 165 26.67 5.95 6.40
CA LYS A 165 27.53 7.01 7.00
C LYS A 165 27.02 8.40 6.69
N ILE A 166 26.32 8.57 5.57
CA ILE A 166 25.76 9.85 5.14
C ILE A 166 24.40 10.11 5.77
N PHE A 167 23.49 9.12 5.75
CA PHE A 167 22.07 9.34 6.01
C PHE A 167 21.61 8.93 7.40
N ARG A 168 22.29 8.01 8.08
CA ARG A 168 21.83 7.56 9.38
C ARG A 168 21.93 8.65 10.44
N ARG A 169 20.77 9.01 11.05
CA ARG A 169 20.64 10.17 11.93
C ARG A 169 20.21 9.80 13.35
N ASP A 170 19.35 8.80 13.51
CA ASP A 170 18.72 8.45 14.77
C ASP A 170 18.81 6.96 15.09
N ASP A 171 18.30 6.57 16.25
CA ASP A 171 18.34 5.20 16.75
C ASP A 171 17.00 4.48 16.48
N HIS A 172 16.98 3.61 15.49
CA HIS A 172 15.83 2.80 15.12
C HIS A 172 15.68 1.50 15.94
N SER A 173 16.57 1.22 16.88
CA SER A 173 16.46 -0.01 17.67
C SER A 173 15.15 -0.14 18.46
N PHE A 174 14.50 0.99 18.73
CA PHE A 174 13.17 1.04 19.38
C PHE A 174 12.03 0.54 18.50
N TRP A 175 12.22 0.43 17.19
CA TRP A 175 11.21 -0.07 16.26
C TRP A 175 11.09 -1.58 16.30
N TYR A 176 12.12 -2.26 16.78
CA TYR A 176 12.21 -3.71 16.78
C TYR A 176 12.09 -4.24 18.21
N PRO A 177 11.01 -4.94 18.57
CA PRO A 177 10.94 -5.59 19.87
C PRO A 177 12.13 -6.56 19.99
N GLU A 178 12.86 -6.50 21.10
CA GLU A 178 13.97 -7.40 21.37
C GLU A 178 13.55 -8.85 21.08
N THR A 179 14.04 -9.42 20.00
CA THR A 179 13.96 -10.85 19.76
C THR A 179 14.93 -11.53 20.73
N LYS A 180 14.46 -11.75 21.94
CA LYS A 180 15.15 -12.64 22.88
C LYS A 180 15.40 -13.95 22.16
N ASN A 181 16.68 -14.20 21.85
CA ASN A 181 17.29 -15.43 21.38
C ASN A 181 16.36 -16.47 20.77
N ARG A 182 16.40 -16.60 19.45
CA ARG A 182 15.74 -17.68 18.68
C ARG A 182 16.16 -19.10 19.08
N ASN A 183 17.13 -19.28 19.99
CA ASN A 183 17.63 -20.60 20.41
C ASN A 183 17.05 -21.13 21.72
N ASP A 184 16.26 -20.33 22.44
CA ASP A 184 15.54 -20.83 23.61
C ASP A 184 14.14 -21.25 23.21
N VAL A 185 13.96 -22.53 22.88
CA VAL A 185 12.66 -23.20 22.89
C VAL A 185 12.19 -23.24 24.35
N ILE A 186 11.69 -22.11 24.82
CA ILE A 186 11.12 -22.01 26.16
C ILE A 186 9.71 -22.57 26.11
N ARG A 187 9.49 -23.62 26.90
CA ARG A 187 8.18 -24.08 27.35
C ARG A 187 7.42 -22.87 27.88
N VAL A 188 6.48 -22.37 27.08
CA VAL A 188 5.60 -21.24 27.43
C VAL A 188 4.72 -21.67 28.59
N LYS A 189 5.00 -21.20 29.81
CA LYS A 189 4.04 -21.24 30.91
C LYS A 189 2.87 -20.34 30.56
N SER A 190 1.66 -20.80 30.81
CA SER A 190 0.36 -20.23 30.40
C SER A 190 0.12 -18.74 30.69
N GLY A 191 1.03 -18.05 31.39
CA GLY A 191 0.94 -16.60 31.68
C GLY A 191 1.55 -15.66 30.63
N GLN A 192 2.45 -16.13 29.74
CA GLN A 192 3.11 -15.24 28.75
C GLN A 192 2.27 -14.96 27.50
N VAL A 193 1.25 -15.77 27.23
CA VAL A 193 0.34 -15.55 26.09
C VAL A 193 -0.48 -14.26 26.23
N ASN A 194 -0.79 -13.86 27.46
CA ASN A 194 -1.54 -12.62 27.71
C ASN A 194 -0.69 -11.35 27.50
N GLN A 195 0.59 -11.37 27.92
CA GLN A 195 1.48 -10.22 27.71
C GLN A 195 1.75 -9.93 26.22
N ASN A 196 1.97 -10.97 25.42
CA ASN A 196 2.16 -10.80 23.97
C ASN A 196 0.89 -10.27 23.27
N ARG A 197 -0.31 -10.67 23.75
CA ARG A 197 -1.58 -10.12 23.24
C ARG A 197 -1.75 -8.65 23.62
N GLU A 198 -1.45 -8.26 24.87
CA GLU A 198 -1.54 -6.87 25.32
C GLU A 198 -0.58 -5.95 24.56
N VAL A 199 0.65 -6.40 24.29
CA VAL A 199 1.64 -5.67 23.47
C VAL A 199 1.16 -5.53 22.02
N MET A 200 0.65 -6.59 21.40
CA MET A 200 0.08 -6.52 20.05
C MET A 200 -1.12 -5.58 19.99
N PHE A 201 -2.03 -5.63 20.94
CA PHE A 201 -3.18 -4.72 21.00
C PHE A 201 -2.77 -3.26 21.22
N SER A 202 -1.72 -3.02 22.00
CA SER A 202 -1.20 -1.66 22.21
C SER A 202 -0.56 -1.10 20.93
N ASN A 203 0.18 -1.91 20.19
CA ASN A 203 0.79 -1.51 18.91
C ASN A 203 -0.26 -1.24 17.83
N GLN A 204 -1.29 -2.05 17.73
CA GLN A 204 -2.40 -1.82 16.78
C GLN A 204 -3.15 -0.52 17.07
N LYS A 205 -3.42 -0.23 18.35
CA LYS A 205 -4.04 1.04 18.75
C LYS A 205 -3.14 2.24 18.42
N LEU A 206 -1.85 2.12 18.67
CA LEU A 206 -0.88 3.17 18.35
C LEU A 206 -0.81 3.41 16.84
N GLU A 207 -0.77 2.35 16.05
CA GLU A 207 -0.79 2.44 14.58
C GLU A 207 -2.06 3.13 14.07
N GLU A 208 -3.23 2.78 14.63
CA GLU A 208 -4.49 3.42 14.24
C GLU A 208 -4.54 4.91 14.61
N LEU A 209 -4.00 5.29 15.77
CA LEU A 209 -3.85 6.70 16.15
C LEU A 209 -2.94 7.45 15.17
N TRP A 210 -1.80 6.87 14.78
CA TRP A 210 -0.91 7.47 13.80
C TRP A 210 -1.55 7.60 12.41
N LYS A 211 -2.36 6.62 11.98
CA LYS A 211 -3.16 6.71 10.74
C LYS A 211 -4.14 7.88 10.78
N GLN A 212 -4.80 8.12 11.92
CA GLN A 212 -5.73 9.24 12.08
C GLN A 212 -4.99 10.59 12.07
N VAL A 213 -3.86 10.68 12.76
CA VAL A 213 -3.02 11.88 12.79
C VAL A 213 -2.46 12.20 11.40
N ALA A 214 -1.93 11.21 10.68
CA ALA A 214 -1.41 11.39 9.33
C ALA A 214 -2.49 11.88 8.35
N LYS A 215 -3.73 11.38 8.45
CA LYS A 215 -4.86 11.88 7.67
C LYS A 215 -5.21 13.32 8.01
N LYS A 216 -5.19 13.69 9.29
CA LYS A 216 -5.45 15.07 9.72
C LYS A 216 -4.40 16.02 9.14
N ILE A 217 -3.13 15.63 9.19
CA ILE A 217 -2.02 16.40 8.59
C ILE A 217 -2.24 16.56 7.08
N GLN A 218 -2.64 15.51 6.38
CA GLN A 218 -2.91 15.59 4.94
C GLN A 218 -3.96 16.66 4.62
N VAL A 219 -5.08 16.69 5.35
CA VAL A 219 -6.16 17.68 5.15
C VAL A 219 -5.68 19.10 5.46
N GLU A 220 -4.96 19.27 6.57
CA GLU A 220 -4.42 20.57 6.96
C GLU A 220 -3.36 21.07 5.95
N LEU A 221 -2.52 20.18 5.46
CA LEU A 221 -1.52 20.48 4.44
C LEU A 221 -2.17 20.86 3.10
N GLU A 222 -3.18 20.12 2.64
CA GLU A 222 -3.93 20.46 1.43
C GLU A 222 -4.57 21.84 1.53
N THR A 223 -5.08 22.20 2.69
CA THR A 223 -5.66 23.52 2.96
C THR A 223 -4.58 24.61 2.97
N PHE A 224 -3.45 24.34 3.60
CA PHE A 224 -2.31 25.27 3.66
C PHE A 224 -1.71 25.52 2.26
N MET A 225 -1.59 24.50 1.42
CA MET A 225 -1.08 24.63 0.06
C MET A 225 -1.99 25.43 -0.86
N ARG A 226 -3.33 25.31 -0.70
CA ARG A 226 -4.27 26.16 -1.45
C ARG A 226 -4.11 27.65 -1.15
N SER A 227 -3.58 28.00 0.02
CA SER A 227 -3.36 29.39 0.43
C SER A 227 -1.97 29.93 0.07
N ARG A 228 -1.02 29.08 -0.29
CA ARG A 228 0.36 29.43 -0.69
C ARG A 228 0.73 28.62 -1.92
N SER A 229 1.13 29.26 -3.00
CA SER A 229 1.72 28.63 -4.19
C SER A 229 3.15 28.14 -3.84
N GLY A 230 3.30 27.02 -3.15
CA GLY A 230 4.58 26.56 -2.63
C GLY A 230 4.88 25.07 -2.86
N GLU A 231 6.16 24.79 -2.97
CA GLU A 231 6.89 23.61 -3.43
C GLU A 231 6.79 22.33 -2.55
N THR A 232 5.69 22.07 -1.85
CA THR A 232 5.57 20.86 -0.99
C THR A 232 4.94 19.65 -1.72
N GLY A 233 5.04 19.61 -3.06
CA GLY A 233 4.36 18.61 -3.90
C GLY A 233 4.69 17.16 -3.53
N ASP A 234 5.98 16.82 -3.42
CA ASP A 234 6.43 15.44 -3.16
C ASP A 234 5.98 14.92 -1.77
N PHE A 235 5.98 15.81 -0.74
CA PHE A 235 5.50 15.43 0.59
C PHE A 235 4.01 15.07 0.58
N LEU A 236 3.18 15.89 -0.06
CA LEU A 236 1.75 15.63 -0.15
C LEU A 236 1.45 14.35 -0.95
N VAL A 237 2.17 14.12 -2.05
CA VAL A 237 2.05 12.89 -2.85
C VAL A 237 2.40 11.67 -2.00
N ASN A 238 3.56 11.69 -1.32
CA ASN A 238 3.99 10.62 -0.42
C ASN A 238 2.99 10.39 0.72
N LEU A 239 2.44 11.46 1.31
CA LEU A 239 1.47 11.37 2.40
C LEU A 239 0.14 10.79 1.93
N LYS A 240 -0.33 11.16 0.74
CA LYS A 240 -1.52 10.56 0.12
C LYS A 240 -1.35 9.07 -0.11
N LEU A 241 -0.19 8.64 -0.61
CA LEU A 241 0.14 7.23 -0.78
C LEU A 241 0.18 6.49 0.55
N ALA A 242 0.88 7.04 1.55
CA ALA A 242 0.98 6.44 2.88
C ALA A 242 -0.37 6.34 3.62
N ASN A 243 -1.29 7.28 3.39
CA ASN A 243 -2.62 7.30 4.01
C ASN A 243 -3.68 6.52 3.23
N ARG A 244 -3.33 5.99 2.08
CA ARG A 244 -4.24 5.20 1.27
C ARG A 244 -4.68 3.95 2.06
N LYS A 245 -5.96 3.63 2.02
CA LYS A 245 -6.44 2.36 2.57
C LYS A 245 -5.88 1.22 1.71
N LYS A 246 -5.05 0.37 2.29
CA LYS A 246 -4.72 -0.92 1.67
C LYS A 246 -6.02 -1.69 1.47
N GLN A 247 -6.31 -2.05 0.23
CA GLN A 247 -7.52 -2.80 -0.11
C GLN A 247 -7.17 -4.29 -0.10
N ASP A 248 -7.99 -5.09 0.57
CA ASP A 248 -7.84 -6.55 0.50
C ASP A 248 -8.31 -7.04 -0.88
N TYR A 249 -7.35 -7.48 -1.69
CA TYR A 249 -7.63 -8.00 -3.04
C TYR A 249 -8.59 -9.19 -3.00
N SER A 250 -8.48 -10.06 -2.01
CA SER A 250 -9.36 -11.21 -1.87
C SER A 250 -10.81 -10.80 -1.58
N ALA A 251 -10.98 -9.82 -0.70
CA ALA A 251 -12.31 -9.26 -0.42
C ALA A 251 -12.88 -8.50 -1.62
N PHE A 252 -12.04 -7.74 -2.33
CA PHE A 252 -12.41 -7.07 -3.57
C PHE A 252 -12.86 -8.07 -4.63
N LEU A 253 -12.07 -9.08 -4.94
CA LEU A 253 -12.36 -10.04 -6.00
C LEU A 253 -13.63 -10.85 -5.70
N ARG A 254 -13.83 -11.27 -4.45
CA ARG A 254 -15.08 -11.94 -4.02
C ARG A 254 -16.32 -11.05 -4.20
N LYS A 255 -16.20 -9.76 -3.94
CA LYS A 255 -17.28 -8.80 -4.17
C LYS A 255 -17.50 -8.57 -5.67
N PHE A 256 -16.42 -8.45 -6.43
CA PHE A 256 -16.45 -8.25 -7.87
C PHE A 256 -17.10 -9.43 -8.60
N THR A 257 -16.78 -10.67 -8.22
CA THR A 257 -17.38 -11.87 -8.79
C THR A 257 -18.89 -11.95 -8.58
N ARG A 258 -19.39 -11.44 -7.43
CA ARG A 258 -20.84 -11.37 -7.15
C ARG A 258 -21.57 -10.33 -8.00
N LEU A 259 -20.91 -9.27 -8.44
CA LEU A 259 -21.53 -8.25 -9.30
C LEU A 259 -21.88 -8.81 -10.68
N GLY A 260 -21.17 -9.84 -11.15
CA GLY A 260 -21.44 -10.52 -12.40
C GLY A 260 -22.49 -11.64 -12.29
N GLU A 261 -22.98 -11.97 -11.10
CA GLU A 261 -24.07 -12.93 -10.91
C GLU A 261 -25.39 -12.24 -11.25
N HIS A 262 -25.92 -12.52 -12.44
CA HIS A 262 -27.26 -12.07 -12.83
C HIS A 262 -28.30 -12.92 -12.11
N MET A 263 -29.26 -12.28 -11.45
CA MET A 263 -30.50 -12.94 -11.05
C MET A 263 -31.21 -13.40 -12.33
N LYS A 264 -31.24 -14.67 -12.61
CA LYS A 264 -32.08 -15.23 -13.66
C LYS A 264 -33.39 -15.70 -13.02
N ILE A 265 -34.47 -15.22 -13.57
CA ILE A 265 -35.82 -15.73 -13.26
C ILE A 265 -35.86 -17.19 -13.69
N ASN A 266 -36.30 -18.06 -12.80
CA ASN A 266 -36.46 -19.48 -13.10
C ASN A 266 -37.86 -19.70 -13.77
N ASP A 267 -37.87 -19.74 -15.09
CA ASP A 267 -39.11 -19.96 -15.87
C ASP A 267 -39.62 -21.42 -15.84
N GLU A 268 -38.84 -22.33 -15.25
CA GLU A 268 -39.18 -23.79 -15.20
C GLU A 268 -39.88 -24.16 -13.88
N GLU A 269 -39.76 -23.31 -12.84
CA GLU A 269 -40.35 -23.55 -11.53
C GLU A 269 -41.06 -22.26 -11.06
N PHE A 270 -42.13 -22.43 -10.33
CA PHE A 270 -42.91 -21.34 -9.77
C PHE A 270 -42.89 -21.35 -8.23
N ASP A 271 -43.12 -20.20 -7.62
CA ASP A 271 -43.19 -20.08 -6.16
C ASP A 271 -44.47 -20.76 -5.62
N TYR A 272 -44.23 -21.90 -4.92
CA TYR A 272 -45.32 -22.69 -4.34
C TYR A 272 -46.08 -21.97 -3.26
N ASN A 273 -45.48 -20.99 -2.59
CA ASN A 273 -46.17 -20.18 -1.58
C ASN A 273 -47.18 -19.24 -2.24
N PHE A 274 -46.80 -18.60 -3.35
CA PHE A 274 -47.68 -17.77 -4.14
C PHE A 274 -48.82 -18.58 -4.76
N TYR A 275 -48.50 -19.76 -5.27
CA TYR A 275 -49.50 -20.67 -5.83
C TYR A 275 -50.55 -21.08 -4.79
N THR A 276 -50.11 -21.54 -3.61
CA THR A 276 -50.99 -21.95 -2.52
C THR A 276 -51.79 -20.76 -1.96
N TYR A 277 -51.18 -19.60 -1.88
CA TYR A 277 -51.85 -18.39 -1.44
C TYR A 277 -52.98 -17.98 -2.40
N GLY A 278 -52.74 -18.05 -3.73
CA GLY A 278 -53.76 -17.81 -4.74
C GLY A 278 -54.91 -18.79 -4.65
N MET A 279 -54.64 -20.06 -4.46
CA MET A 279 -55.68 -21.09 -4.27
C MET A 279 -56.50 -20.87 -3.00
N GLN A 280 -55.91 -20.41 -1.92
CA GLN A 280 -56.63 -20.12 -0.68
C GLN A 280 -57.50 -18.86 -0.79
N LEU A 281 -57.04 -17.83 -1.49
CA LEU A 281 -57.73 -16.54 -1.58
C LEU A 281 -58.84 -16.54 -2.63
N TYR A 282 -58.63 -17.20 -3.77
CA TYR A 282 -59.47 -17.16 -4.95
C TYR A 282 -60.11 -18.49 -5.33
N GLY A 283 -59.90 -19.54 -4.53
CA GLY A 283 -60.53 -20.86 -4.68
C GLY A 283 -60.01 -21.70 -5.85
N ASN A 284 -60.08 -21.20 -7.06
CA ASN A 284 -59.75 -21.90 -8.29
C ASN A 284 -58.71 -21.16 -9.15
N MET A 285 -58.09 -20.09 -8.66
CA MET A 285 -57.14 -19.29 -9.43
C MET A 285 -55.77 -19.32 -8.76
N PRO A 286 -54.85 -20.18 -9.20
CA PRO A 286 -53.46 -20.14 -8.69
C PRO A 286 -52.77 -18.86 -9.15
N LEU A 287 -52.01 -18.23 -8.28
CA LEU A 287 -51.08 -17.19 -8.68
C LEU A 287 -49.76 -17.87 -9.06
N ILE A 288 -49.37 -17.72 -10.31
CA ILE A 288 -48.12 -18.28 -10.81
C ILE A 288 -47.09 -17.17 -10.93
N GLU A 289 -46.11 -17.22 -10.09
CA GLU A 289 -44.96 -16.33 -10.12
C GLU A 289 -43.70 -17.18 -10.28
N PRO A 290 -42.81 -16.89 -11.24
CA PRO A 290 -41.58 -17.66 -11.42
C PRO A 290 -40.68 -17.44 -10.20
N LEU A 291 -39.93 -18.48 -9.82
CA LEU A 291 -38.95 -18.38 -8.74
C LEU A 291 -37.84 -17.37 -9.09
N GLU A 292 -37.60 -16.42 -8.20
CA GLU A 292 -36.57 -15.39 -8.38
C GLU A 292 -35.14 -15.95 -8.40
N TYR A 293 -34.95 -17.22 -7.97
CA TYR A 293 -33.65 -17.87 -7.87
C TYR A 293 -33.62 -19.18 -8.69
N LYS A 294 -32.91 -19.13 -9.79
CA LYS A 294 -32.41 -20.33 -10.43
C LYS A 294 -31.00 -20.55 -9.95
N ASP A 295 -30.75 -21.65 -9.20
CA ASP A 295 -29.38 -22.14 -8.92
C ASP A 295 -28.80 -22.61 -10.27
N VAL A 296 -28.33 -21.65 -11.07
CA VAL A 296 -27.70 -21.96 -12.35
C VAL A 296 -26.34 -22.57 -11.99
N ARG A 297 -26.27 -23.89 -12.03
CA ARG A 297 -24.99 -24.61 -12.11
C ARG A 297 -24.32 -24.16 -13.40
N GLY A 298 -23.49 -23.15 -13.33
CA GLY A 298 -22.91 -22.51 -14.50
C GLY A 298 -21.41 -22.36 -14.39
N VAL A 299 -20.76 -22.58 -15.52
CA VAL A 299 -19.34 -22.26 -15.71
C VAL A 299 -19.16 -20.77 -15.40
N LYS A 300 -18.40 -20.43 -14.35
CA LYS A 300 -18.02 -19.03 -14.11
C LYS A 300 -16.96 -18.64 -15.13
N THR A 301 -17.30 -17.69 -15.98
CA THR A 301 -16.42 -17.20 -17.05
C THR A 301 -15.81 -15.88 -16.62
N PHE A 302 -14.48 -15.83 -16.58
CA PHE A 302 -13.71 -14.64 -16.29
C PHE A 302 -12.65 -14.40 -17.35
N VAL A 303 -12.38 -13.12 -17.60
CA VAL A 303 -11.29 -12.71 -18.48
C VAL A 303 -10.31 -11.86 -17.65
N THR A 304 -9.04 -12.23 -17.72
CA THR A 304 -7.96 -11.36 -17.24
C THR A 304 -7.13 -10.91 -18.44
N VAL A 305 -7.07 -9.61 -18.65
CA VAL A 305 -6.20 -8.99 -19.65
C VAL A 305 -4.94 -8.48 -18.97
N ILE A 306 -3.81 -8.79 -19.56
CA ILE A 306 -2.51 -8.31 -19.13
C ILE A 306 -2.01 -7.31 -20.16
N ASP A 307 -1.72 -6.11 -19.69
CA ASP A 307 -0.97 -5.14 -20.47
C ASP A 307 0.49 -5.60 -20.57
N THR A 308 0.96 -5.80 -21.78
CA THR A 308 2.33 -6.22 -22.05
C THR A 308 3.24 -5.06 -22.45
N SER A 309 2.83 -3.81 -22.19
CA SER A 309 3.69 -2.65 -22.29
C SER A 309 4.84 -2.74 -21.26
N GLY A 310 6.02 -2.39 -21.66
CA GLY A 310 7.36 -2.78 -21.18
C GLY A 310 7.77 -2.74 -19.72
N SER A 311 6.90 -2.49 -18.72
CA SER A 311 7.27 -2.24 -17.31
C SER A 311 6.74 -3.26 -16.28
N VAL A 312 5.95 -4.25 -16.69
CA VAL A 312 5.37 -5.24 -15.77
C VAL A 312 6.41 -6.26 -15.30
N GLU A 313 6.64 -6.34 -13.99
CA GLU A 313 7.51 -7.36 -13.40
C GLU A 313 6.82 -8.74 -13.47
N GLU A 314 7.45 -9.68 -14.17
CA GLU A 314 6.93 -11.04 -14.42
C GLU A 314 6.58 -11.78 -13.11
N GLU A 315 7.37 -11.61 -12.05
CA GLU A 315 7.15 -12.27 -10.76
C GLU A 315 5.87 -11.75 -10.05
N LYS A 316 5.61 -10.45 -10.11
CA LYS A 316 4.38 -9.85 -9.56
C LYS A 316 3.15 -10.31 -10.32
N LEU A 317 3.27 -10.40 -11.64
CA LEU A 317 2.19 -10.90 -12.49
C LEU A 317 1.85 -12.36 -12.20
N ARG A 318 2.86 -13.23 -12.01
CA ARG A 318 2.64 -14.63 -11.61
C ARG A 318 1.86 -14.71 -10.31
N ARG A 319 2.28 -14.00 -9.26
CA ARG A 319 1.59 -13.97 -7.97
C ARG A 319 0.14 -13.45 -8.09
N PHE A 320 -0.07 -12.42 -8.91
CA PHE A 320 -1.40 -11.90 -9.19
C PHE A 320 -2.32 -12.94 -9.82
N LEU A 321 -1.85 -13.62 -10.84
CA LEU A 321 -2.62 -14.65 -11.57
C LEU A 321 -2.93 -15.86 -10.67
N GLU A 322 -1.96 -16.38 -9.94
CA GLU A 322 -2.13 -17.46 -8.97
C GLU A 322 -3.20 -17.12 -7.94
N LYS A 323 -3.07 -15.96 -7.32
CA LYS A 323 -4.01 -15.51 -6.29
C LYS A 323 -5.41 -15.27 -6.86
N THR A 324 -5.51 -14.69 -8.05
CA THR A 324 -6.78 -14.50 -8.76
C THR A 324 -7.47 -15.84 -9.01
N TYR A 325 -6.76 -16.79 -9.58
CA TYR A 325 -7.30 -18.11 -9.87
C TYR A 325 -7.72 -18.86 -8.60
N GLN A 326 -6.89 -18.86 -7.55
CA GLN A 326 -7.22 -19.50 -6.29
C GLN A 326 -8.50 -18.93 -5.65
N ILE A 327 -8.68 -17.61 -5.71
CA ILE A 327 -9.88 -16.96 -5.17
C ILE A 327 -11.12 -17.31 -6.00
N LEU A 328 -10.99 -17.29 -7.34
CA LEU A 328 -12.07 -17.69 -8.25
C LEU A 328 -12.49 -19.13 -8.00
N LYS A 329 -11.52 -20.03 -7.80
CA LYS A 329 -11.75 -21.43 -7.49
C LYS A 329 -12.36 -21.64 -6.09
N SER A 330 -11.90 -20.92 -5.07
CA SER A 330 -12.36 -21.08 -3.68
C SER A 330 -13.83 -20.72 -3.46
N GLY A 331 -14.41 -19.95 -4.35
CA GLY A 331 -15.83 -19.56 -4.32
C GLY A 331 -16.79 -20.56 -4.96
N GLN A 332 -16.30 -21.71 -5.45
CA GLN A 332 -17.06 -22.66 -6.23
C GLN A 332 -17.40 -23.94 -5.46
N LYS A 333 -18.56 -24.52 -5.75
CA LYS A 333 -18.88 -25.90 -5.38
C LYS A 333 -18.06 -26.83 -6.29
N SER A 334 -17.66 -27.98 -5.80
CA SER A 334 -16.69 -28.90 -6.42
C SER A 334 -17.04 -29.40 -7.85
N GLU A 335 -18.21 -29.07 -8.36
CA GLU A 335 -18.71 -29.47 -9.69
C GLU A 335 -18.69 -28.34 -10.74
N ASP A 336 -18.43 -27.09 -10.35
CA ASP A 336 -18.42 -25.96 -11.25
C ASP A 336 -17.10 -25.90 -12.04
N ARG A 337 -17.17 -25.74 -13.36
CA ARG A 337 -16.00 -25.54 -14.21
C ARG A 337 -15.66 -24.06 -14.30
N VAL A 338 -14.38 -23.70 -14.15
CA VAL A 338 -13.87 -22.37 -14.44
C VAL A 338 -13.61 -22.26 -15.93
N ASN A 339 -14.04 -21.19 -16.54
CA ASN A 339 -13.63 -20.80 -17.88
C ASN A 339 -12.88 -19.47 -17.75
N PHE A 340 -11.56 -19.55 -17.64
CA PHE A 340 -10.70 -18.39 -17.40
C PHE A 340 -9.87 -18.12 -18.64
N HIS A 341 -10.04 -16.94 -19.24
CA HIS A 341 -9.24 -16.47 -20.35
C HIS A 341 -8.16 -15.51 -19.87
N LEU A 342 -6.92 -15.80 -20.28
CA LEU A 342 -5.76 -14.95 -20.06
C LEU A 342 -5.34 -14.34 -21.39
N ILE A 343 -5.62 -13.06 -21.56
CA ILE A 343 -5.37 -12.31 -22.79
C ILE A 343 -4.18 -11.38 -22.57
N GLN A 344 -3.19 -11.47 -23.43
CA GLN A 344 -2.08 -10.53 -23.50
C GLN A 344 -2.38 -9.49 -24.56
N CYS A 345 -2.34 -8.21 -24.19
CA CYS A 345 -2.66 -7.09 -25.05
C CYS A 345 -1.75 -5.90 -24.80
N ASP A 346 -1.22 -5.30 -25.86
CA ASP A 346 -0.61 -3.97 -25.86
C ASP A 346 -1.46 -3.01 -26.69
N ALA A 347 -1.02 -2.61 -27.89
CA ALA A 347 -1.86 -1.92 -28.87
C ALA A 347 -2.69 -2.92 -29.71
N LEU A 348 -2.44 -4.23 -29.58
CA LEU A 348 -3.16 -5.33 -30.24
C LEU A 348 -3.23 -6.53 -29.30
N VAL A 349 -4.20 -7.41 -29.51
CA VAL A 349 -4.25 -8.71 -28.82
C VAL A 349 -3.13 -9.59 -29.35
N GLN A 350 -2.21 -9.96 -28.47
CA GLN A 350 -1.02 -10.75 -28.81
C GLN A 350 -1.25 -12.25 -28.60
N LYS A 351 -1.95 -12.62 -27.55
CA LYS A 351 -2.20 -14.01 -27.19
C LYS A 351 -3.46 -14.12 -26.34
N ASP A 352 -4.25 -15.17 -26.55
CA ASP A 352 -5.33 -15.61 -25.67
C ASP A 352 -5.07 -17.06 -25.26
N VAL A 353 -5.14 -17.34 -23.96
CA VAL A 353 -4.98 -18.68 -23.41
C VAL A 353 -6.18 -19.00 -22.53
N LYS A 354 -6.92 -20.03 -22.92
CA LYS A 354 -8.05 -20.56 -22.16
C LYS A 354 -7.55 -21.53 -21.10
N ILE A 355 -7.92 -21.30 -19.85
CA ILE A 355 -7.54 -22.10 -18.69
C ILE A 355 -8.81 -22.66 -18.06
N THR A 356 -8.93 -23.97 -18.01
CA THR A 356 -10.09 -24.70 -17.47
C THR A 356 -9.72 -25.54 -16.25
N SER A 357 -8.44 -25.74 -16.01
CA SER A 357 -7.91 -26.56 -14.93
C SER A 357 -6.67 -25.93 -14.27
N GLU A 358 -6.39 -26.36 -13.03
CA GLU A 358 -5.21 -25.91 -12.27
C GLU A 358 -3.89 -26.33 -12.96
N LYS A 359 -3.87 -27.52 -13.57
CA LYS A 359 -2.71 -28.00 -14.32
C LYS A 359 -2.40 -27.14 -15.54
N GLU A 360 -3.44 -26.68 -16.25
CA GLU A 360 -3.28 -25.76 -17.37
C GLU A 360 -2.77 -24.40 -16.89
N LEU A 361 -3.23 -23.92 -15.72
CA LEU A 361 -2.67 -22.70 -15.12
C LEU A 361 -1.19 -22.86 -14.80
N GLU A 362 -0.79 -23.95 -14.12
CA GLU A 362 0.61 -24.22 -13.79
C GLU A 362 1.47 -24.23 -15.05
N GLN A 363 1.04 -24.89 -16.11
CA GLN A 363 1.76 -24.92 -17.40
C GLN A 363 1.88 -23.50 -18.01
N VAL A 364 0.81 -22.74 -18.00
CA VAL A 364 0.82 -21.36 -18.51
C VAL A 364 1.74 -20.48 -17.67
N MET A 365 1.83 -20.72 -16.37
CA MET A 365 2.71 -19.97 -15.46
C MET A 365 4.18 -20.35 -15.61
N GLU A 366 4.50 -21.62 -15.91
CA GLU A 366 5.87 -22.06 -16.21
C GLU A 366 6.37 -21.46 -17.53
N ASP A 367 5.49 -21.43 -18.55
CA ASP A 367 5.80 -20.95 -19.91
C ASP A 367 5.36 -19.47 -20.12
N LEU A 368 5.13 -18.70 -19.04
CA LEU A 368 4.64 -17.35 -19.17
C LEU A 368 5.70 -16.47 -19.85
N THR A 369 5.51 -16.28 -21.15
CA THR A 369 6.29 -15.33 -21.94
C THR A 369 5.38 -14.15 -22.30
N LEU A 370 5.82 -12.95 -21.95
CA LEU A 370 5.10 -11.73 -22.31
C LEU A 370 5.42 -11.34 -23.74
N TYR A 371 4.36 -11.29 -24.57
CA TYR A 371 4.44 -10.91 -25.98
C TYR A 371 3.96 -9.46 -26.13
N GLY A 372 4.66 -8.65 -26.89
CA GLY A 372 4.34 -7.26 -27.12
C GLY A 372 5.55 -6.36 -26.86
N ARG A 373 5.38 -5.23 -26.28
CA ARG A 373 6.24 -4.10 -25.93
C ARG A 373 5.90 -2.85 -26.74
N GLY A 374 4.65 -2.79 -27.25
CA GLY A 374 4.11 -1.62 -27.97
C GLY A 374 3.56 -0.56 -27.01
N GLY A 375 2.85 0.40 -27.57
CA GLY A 375 2.10 1.39 -26.79
C GLY A 375 0.85 0.77 -26.14
N THR A 376 0.29 1.44 -25.14
CA THR A 376 -0.88 0.96 -24.40
C THR A 376 -2.18 1.48 -25.04
N ASP A 377 -2.99 0.59 -25.56
CA ASP A 377 -4.38 0.86 -25.99
C ASP A 377 -5.29 -0.25 -25.46
N PHE A 378 -6.26 0.13 -24.64
CA PHE A 378 -7.15 -0.84 -24.02
C PHE A 378 -8.26 -1.32 -24.97
N ARG A 379 -8.62 -0.56 -25.99
CA ARG A 379 -9.75 -0.82 -26.88
C ARG A 379 -9.70 -2.19 -27.60
N PRO A 380 -8.55 -2.64 -28.15
CA PRO A 380 -8.48 -3.92 -28.85
C PRO A 380 -8.88 -5.13 -27.99
N ALA A 381 -8.53 -5.11 -26.71
CA ALA A 381 -8.93 -6.19 -25.79
C ALA A 381 -10.45 -6.25 -25.61
N PHE A 382 -11.14 -5.10 -25.54
CA PHE A 382 -12.60 -5.07 -25.43
C PHE A 382 -13.28 -5.52 -26.73
N GLU A 383 -12.77 -5.12 -27.86
CA GLU A 383 -13.28 -5.53 -29.18
C GLU A 383 -13.15 -7.06 -29.35
N TYR A 384 -12.01 -7.61 -28.99
CA TYR A 384 -11.77 -9.06 -29.02
C TYR A 384 -12.70 -9.85 -28.09
N ILE A 385 -12.90 -9.37 -26.86
CA ILE A 385 -13.85 -9.99 -25.91
C ILE A 385 -15.29 -9.99 -26.47
N GLU A 386 -15.70 -8.91 -27.13
CA GLU A 386 -17.02 -8.85 -27.78
C GLU A 386 -17.14 -9.83 -28.97
N GLU A 387 -16.06 -10.09 -29.69
CA GLU A 387 -16.02 -11.14 -30.72
C GLU A 387 -16.17 -12.55 -30.11
N LEU A 388 -15.43 -12.84 -29.03
CA LEU A 388 -15.54 -14.11 -28.31
C LEU A 388 -16.96 -14.32 -27.72
N ARG A 389 -17.61 -13.24 -27.26
CA ARG A 389 -19.00 -13.29 -26.80
C ARG A 389 -19.98 -13.60 -27.93
N LYS A 390 -19.83 -12.95 -29.08
CA LYS A 390 -20.66 -13.19 -30.27
C LYS A 390 -20.50 -14.62 -30.81
N ASN A 391 -19.29 -15.17 -30.72
CA ASN A 391 -18.98 -16.53 -31.14
C ASN A 391 -19.46 -17.61 -30.13
N GLY A 392 -19.98 -17.18 -28.96
CA GLY A 392 -20.48 -18.09 -27.93
C GLY A 392 -19.41 -18.73 -27.05
N GLU A 393 -18.14 -18.27 -27.14
CA GLU A 393 -17.04 -18.78 -26.31
C GLU A 393 -17.08 -18.20 -24.89
N LEU A 394 -17.50 -16.93 -24.74
CA LEU A 394 -17.68 -16.23 -23.49
C LEU A 394 -19.17 -16.03 -23.15
N THR A 395 -19.90 -17.14 -23.00
CA THR A 395 -21.28 -17.07 -22.51
C THR A 395 -21.29 -16.75 -21.02
N ASN A 396 -22.09 -15.77 -20.61
CA ASN A 396 -22.23 -15.32 -19.21
C ASN A 396 -20.89 -14.85 -18.58
N LEU A 397 -20.22 -13.89 -19.22
CA LEU A 397 -19.01 -13.30 -18.69
C LEU A 397 -19.30 -12.60 -17.36
N ASN A 398 -18.75 -13.12 -16.25
CA ASN A 398 -18.95 -12.63 -14.89
C ASN A 398 -18.15 -11.36 -14.60
N GLY A 399 -17.03 -11.14 -15.31
CA GLY A 399 -16.23 -9.94 -15.18
C GLY A 399 -14.91 -10.01 -15.93
N MET A 400 -14.33 -8.82 -16.12
CA MET A 400 -13.04 -8.61 -16.75
C MET A 400 -12.11 -7.89 -15.77
N LEU A 401 -10.93 -8.43 -15.57
CA LEU A 401 -9.84 -7.82 -14.85
C LEU A 401 -8.80 -7.34 -15.87
N TYR A 402 -8.44 -6.09 -15.84
CA TYR A 402 -7.40 -5.52 -16.71
C TYR A 402 -6.21 -5.11 -15.86
N PHE A 403 -5.12 -5.87 -15.93
CA PHE A 403 -3.88 -5.56 -15.25
C PHE A 403 -3.01 -4.66 -16.15
N THR A 404 -2.65 -3.47 -15.66
CA THR A 404 -1.86 -2.49 -16.40
C THR A 404 -1.05 -1.63 -15.46
N ASP A 405 0.08 -1.14 -15.93
CA ASP A 405 0.96 -0.21 -15.24
C ASP A 405 0.92 1.21 -15.83
N GLY A 406 0.14 1.41 -16.89
CA GLY A 406 0.14 2.61 -17.68
C GLY A 406 -1.19 3.29 -17.90
N MET A 407 -1.12 4.41 -18.59
CA MET A 407 -2.26 5.16 -19.08
C MET A 407 -2.53 4.77 -20.55
N GLY A 408 -3.71 4.22 -20.80
CA GLY A 408 -4.15 3.83 -22.12
C GLY A 408 -5.45 4.51 -22.55
N VAL A 409 -5.86 4.24 -23.78
CA VAL A 409 -7.12 4.77 -24.33
C VAL A 409 -8.25 3.82 -23.99
N TYR A 410 -9.23 4.32 -23.22
CA TYR A 410 -10.41 3.55 -22.83
C TYR A 410 -11.47 3.49 -23.92
N PRO A 411 -12.28 2.40 -23.99
CA PRO A 411 -13.43 2.35 -24.86
C PRO A 411 -14.49 3.39 -24.44
N ARG A 412 -15.11 4.03 -25.43
CA ARG A 412 -16.14 5.05 -25.18
C ARG A 412 -17.46 4.44 -24.69
N LYS A 413 -17.74 3.22 -25.10
CA LYS A 413 -18.98 2.51 -24.75
C LYS A 413 -18.76 1.65 -23.51
N LYS A 414 -19.69 1.76 -22.54
CA LYS A 414 -19.71 0.88 -21.38
C LYS A 414 -19.97 -0.57 -21.83
N PRO A 415 -19.14 -1.55 -21.43
CA PRO A 415 -19.42 -2.96 -21.66
C PRO A 415 -20.60 -3.46 -20.80
N GLU A 416 -21.20 -4.57 -21.20
CA GLU A 416 -22.34 -5.17 -20.49
C GLU A 416 -21.92 -5.96 -19.24
N TYR A 417 -20.65 -6.23 -19.07
CA TYR A 417 -20.06 -6.96 -17.96
C TYR A 417 -19.24 -6.01 -17.04
N PRO A 418 -19.07 -6.36 -15.76
CA PRO A 418 -18.22 -5.60 -14.85
C PRO A 418 -16.76 -5.60 -15.31
N VAL A 419 -16.11 -4.44 -15.20
CA VAL A 419 -14.68 -4.28 -15.52
C VAL A 419 -13.96 -3.64 -14.35
N ALA A 420 -12.81 -4.22 -14.00
CA ALA A 420 -11.89 -3.63 -13.03
C ALA A 420 -10.51 -3.47 -13.65
N PHE A 421 -9.98 -2.24 -13.61
CA PHE A 421 -8.59 -1.95 -13.91
C PHE A 421 -7.76 -2.08 -12.65
N ILE A 422 -6.72 -2.91 -12.71
CA ILE A 422 -5.83 -3.22 -11.61
C ILE A 422 -4.47 -2.63 -11.93
N TYR A 423 -4.06 -1.67 -11.11
CA TYR A 423 -2.80 -0.96 -11.28
C TYR A 423 -1.79 -1.40 -10.23
N ASP A 424 -0.54 -1.56 -10.62
CA ASP A 424 0.56 -1.70 -9.68
C ASP A 424 0.85 -0.35 -9.02
N SER A 425 0.65 -0.27 -7.71
CA SER A 425 0.82 0.96 -6.94
C SER A 425 2.27 1.41 -6.83
N GLU A 426 3.23 0.49 -7.00
CA GLU A 426 4.66 0.80 -6.90
C GLU A 426 5.20 1.50 -8.16
N VAL A 427 4.54 1.31 -9.30
CA VAL A 427 5.00 1.85 -10.60
C VAL A 427 4.44 3.24 -10.87
N LEU A 428 3.29 3.59 -10.30
CA LEU A 428 2.56 4.82 -10.63
C LEU A 428 2.94 6.00 -9.74
N ASP A 429 3.42 7.09 -10.34
CA ASP A 429 3.58 8.39 -9.67
C ASP A 429 2.24 9.10 -9.47
N GLU A 430 1.30 8.93 -10.40
CA GLU A 430 -0.08 9.42 -10.31
C GLU A 430 -1.08 8.27 -10.58
N ILE A 431 -2.18 8.28 -9.84
CA ILE A 431 -3.23 7.26 -9.99
C ILE A 431 -4.08 7.62 -11.21
N PRO A 432 -4.10 6.79 -12.29
CA PRO A 432 -4.87 7.07 -13.48
C PRO A 432 -6.37 7.19 -13.17
N GLU A 433 -7.04 8.13 -13.82
CA GLU A 433 -8.50 8.19 -13.81
C GLU A 433 -9.07 7.11 -14.73
N VAL A 434 -10.06 6.38 -14.23
CA VAL A 434 -10.79 5.38 -15.01
C VAL A 434 -12.19 5.90 -15.34
N PRO A 435 -12.81 5.43 -16.43
CA PRO A 435 -14.19 5.77 -16.75
C PRO A 435 -15.15 5.42 -15.60
N ALA A 436 -16.23 6.20 -15.42
CA ALA A 436 -17.19 6.02 -14.33
C ALA A 436 -17.86 4.63 -14.28
N TRP A 437 -17.84 3.89 -15.38
CA TRP A 437 -18.36 2.51 -15.47
C TRP A 437 -17.36 1.44 -15.04
N ALA A 438 -16.07 1.78 -14.91
CA ALA A 438 -15.02 0.84 -14.52
C ALA A 438 -14.67 0.99 -13.03
N ILE A 439 -14.28 -0.11 -12.44
CA ILE A 439 -13.76 -0.14 -11.06
C ILE A 439 -12.24 0.02 -11.14
N ARG A 440 -11.69 0.94 -10.36
CA ARG A 440 -10.25 1.07 -10.18
C ARG A 440 -9.82 0.34 -8.92
N TYR A 441 -8.89 -0.57 -9.08
CA TYR A 441 -8.22 -1.26 -7.98
C TYR A 441 -6.73 -1.00 -8.04
N LEU A 442 -6.15 -0.70 -6.89
CA LEU A 442 -4.72 -0.47 -6.77
C LEU A 442 -4.15 -1.63 -5.96
N MET A 443 -3.24 -2.36 -6.57
CA MET A 443 -2.63 -3.53 -5.99
C MET A 443 -1.44 -3.09 -5.14
N ASP A 444 -1.58 -3.23 -3.83
CA ASP A 444 -0.51 -3.08 -2.87
C ASP A 444 -0.10 -4.50 -2.44
N ASP A 445 1.15 -4.92 -2.61
CA ASP A 445 1.74 -6.18 -2.18
C ASP A 445 0.80 -7.42 -2.27
N ILE A 446 1.05 -8.27 -3.24
CA ILE A 446 0.48 -9.63 -3.29
C ILE A 446 1.34 -10.59 -2.51
#